data_d0637399c25260f6f39a670069dfbb77
#
_entry.id   d0637399c25260f6f39a670069dfbb77
#
_cell.length_a   1.000
_cell.length_b   1.000
_cell.length_c   1.000
_cell.angle_alpha   90.00
_cell.angle_beta   90.00
_cell.angle_gamma   90.00
#
_symmetry.space_group_name_H-M   'P 1'
#
loop_
_entity.id
_entity.type
_entity.pdbx_description
1 polymer ?
#
loop_
_entity_poly.entity_id
_entity_poly.type
_entity_poly.pdbx_seq_one_letter_code
_entity_poly.pdbx_strand_id
1 'polypeptide(L)'
;ENQDFHVSEHFRLRDFLTKDQRNVWPKYLLLDPKLIDKLELTIQELERQGVRVTSMFVMSGFRTPRYNHTGGNTAGRANLSRHMYGDAADVYVDNNRDGQPDDITGDGRVTVRDAERFAQAAETVERRHSSVVGGIGVYTACCGHGPFTHIDVRGYRARWRGTGNG
;
A
#
# COMPACT_ATOMS: atom_id res chain seq x y z
N GLU A 1 -4.18 13.67 -18.89
CA GLU A 1 -3.88 12.70 -19.98
C GLU A 1 -2.88 11.61 -19.57
N ASN A 2 -1.94 11.85 -18.65
CA ASN A 2 -0.86 10.90 -18.33
C ASN A 2 -1.04 10.10 -17.04
N GLN A 3 -2.20 10.12 -16.39
CA GLN A 3 -2.39 9.38 -15.14
C GLN A 3 -2.37 7.84 -15.33
N ASP A 4 -2.55 7.37 -16.57
CA ASP A 4 -2.46 5.95 -16.94
C ASP A 4 -1.04 5.50 -17.28
N PHE A 5 -0.06 6.40 -17.17
CA PHE A 5 1.34 6.06 -17.37
C PHE A 5 1.79 5.02 -16.35
N HIS A 6 2.40 3.93 -16.84
CA HIS A 6 3.01 2.92 -15.99
C HIS A 6 4.27 3.47 -15.32
N VAL A 7 4.34 3.38 -14.02
CA VAL A 7 5.55 3.71 -13.23
C VAL A 7 6.41 2.47 -12.98
N SER A 8 5.80 1.28 -13.14
CA SER A 8 6.46 -0.02 -13.07
C SER A 8 5.61 -1.09 -13.76
N GLU A 9 5.97 -2.36 -13.62
CA GLU A 9 5.25 -3.48 -14.22
C GLU A 9 3.78 -3.56 -13.72
N HIS A 10 3.56 -3.39 -12.42
CA HIS A 10 2.25 -3.59 -11.80
C HIS A 10 1.50 -2.29 -11.50
N PHE A 11 2.17 -1.12 -11.54
CA PHE A 11 1.60 0.13 -11.06
C PHE A 11 1.55 1.25 -12.10
N ARG A 12 0.51 2.08 -11.98
CA ARG A 12 0.31 3.31 -12.76
C ARG A 12 0.28 4.54 -11.85
N LEU A 13 0.56 5.72 -12.37
CA LEU A 13 0.48 6.97 -11.61
C LEU A 13 -0.86 7.15 -10.90
N ARG A 14 -1.97 6.82 -11.55
CA ARG A 14 -3.32 6.95 -10.99
C ARG A 14 -3.54 6.14 -9.72
N ASP A 15 -2.83 5.04 -9.53
CA ASP A 15 -3.00 4.15 -8.38
C ASP A 15 -2.57 4.86 -7.08
N PHE A 16 -1.68 5.85 -7.17
CA PHE A 16 -1.16 6.61 -6.05
C PHE A 16 -1.82 7.97 -5.84
N LEU A 17 -2.75 8.40 -6.71
CA LEU A 17 -3.41 9.69 -6.59
C LEU A 17 -4.35 9.74 -5.39
N THR A 18 -4.37 10.90 -4.70
CA THR A 18 -5.32 11.15 -3.62
C THR A 18 -6.76 11.10 -4.12
N LYS A 19 -7.64 10.49 -3.35
CA LYS A 19 -9.06 10.29 -3.71
C LYS A 19 -9.84 11.59 -3.94
N ASP A 20 -9.46 12.69 -3.28
CA ASP A 20 -10.08 14.02 -3.44
C ASP A 20 -9.71 14.71 -4.76
N GLN A 21 -8.74 14.17 -5.50
CA GLN A 21 -8.32 14.71 -6.79
C GLN A 21 -9.03 14.08 -8.00
N ARG A 22 -10.02 13.20 -7.79
CA ARG A 22 -10.68 12.48 -8.89
C ARG A 22 -11.17 13.44 -9.99
N ASN A 23 -11.83 14.53 -9.62
CA ASN A 23 -12.44 15.51 -10.52
C ASN A 23 -11.76 16.90 -10.46
N VAL A 24 -10.51 16.94 -9.99
CA VAL A 24 -9.75 18.20 -9.86
C VAL A 24 -8.63 18.22 -10.89
N TRP A 25 -8.36 19.40 -11.45
CA TRP A 25 -7.23 19.66 -12.34
C TRP A 25 -6.60 21.04 -11.99
N PRO A 26 -5.27 21.17 -11.97
CA PRO A 26 -4.28 20.11 -12.15
C PRO A 26 -4.25 19.10 -10.99
N LYS A 27 -3.83 17.86 -11.28
CA LYS A 27 -3.60 16.84 -10.26
C LYS A 27 -2.18 16.93 -9.71
N TYR A 28 -2.05 16.74 -8.42
CA TYR A 28 -0.76 16.73 -7.74
C TYR A 28 -0.46 15.32 -7.21
N LEU A 29 0.77 14.89 -7.42
CA LEU A 29 1.26 13.61 -6.91
C LEU A 29 2.70 13.80 -6.43
N LEU A 30 2.96 13.37 -5.22
CA LEU A 30 4.31 13.09 -4.75
C LEU A 30 4.46 11.58 -4.63
N LEU A 31 5.52 11.03 -5.20
CA LEU A 31 5.76 9.59 -5.24
C LEU A 31 7.26 9.32 -5.20
N ASP A 32 7.71 8.68 -4.12
CA ASP A 32 9.09 8.25 -3.98
C ASP A 32 9.32 6.97 -4.83
N PRO A 33 10.27 6.96 -5.78
CA PRO A 33 10.59 5.76 -6.57
C PRO A 33 10.94 4.54 -5.72
N LYS A 34 11.57 4.74 -4.55
CA LYS A 34 11.89 3.64 -3.62
C LYS A 34 10.66 2.91 -3.10
N LEU A 35 9.51 3.61 -3.00
CA LEU A 35 8.25 2.96 -2.64
C LEU A 35 7.83 1.98 -3.74
N ILE A 36 7.95 2.38 -5.00
CA ILE A 36 7.65 1.51 -6.14
C ILE A 36 8.58 0.30 -6.14
N ASP A 37 9.90 0.53 -5.98
CA ASP A 37 10.88 -0.55 -5.89
C ASP A 37 10.51 -1.54 -4.77
N LYS A 38 10.15 -1.04 -3.58
CA LYS A 38 9.77 -1.89 -2.45
C LYS A 38 8.53 -2.73 -2.76
N LEU A 39 7.52 -2.14 -3.39
CA LEU A 39 6.28 -2.84 -3.76
C LEU A 39 6.56 -3.93 -4.79
N GLU A 40 7.29 -3.61 -5.86
CA GLU A 40 7.66 -4.59 -6.90
C GLU A 40 8.53 -5.72 -6.35
N LEU A 41 9.53 -5.41 -5.53
CA LEU A 41 10.34 -6.42 -4.87
C LEU A 41 9.52 -7.31 -3.92
N THR A 42 8.46 -6.74 -3.29
CA THR A 42 7.57 -7.52 -2.44
C THR A 42 6.69 -8.45 -3.25
N ILE A 43 6.22 -8.03 -4.43
CA ILE A 43 5.50 -8.89 -5.38
C ILE A 43 6.40 -10.06 -5.79
N GLN A 44 7.62 -9.78 -6.23
CA GLN A 44 8.59 -10.82 -6.62
C GLN A 44 8.89 -11.80 -5.48
N GLU A 45 8.99 -11.30 -4.24
CA GLU A 45 9.20 -12.16 -3.07
C GLU A 45 7.98 -13.06 -2.78
N LEU A 46 6.75 -12.54 -2.91
CA LEU A 46 5.52 -13.33 -2.80
C LEU A 46 5.48 -14.42 -3.86
N GLU A 47 5.79 -14.10 -5.12
CA GLU A 47 5.82 -15.06 -6.22
C GLU A 47 6.89 -16.14 -6.00
N ARG A 48 8.06 -15.76 -5.52
CA ARG A 48 9.13 -16.71 -5.15
C ARG A 48 8.69 -17.66 -4.04
N GLN A 49 7.75 -17.24 -3.19
CA GLN A 49 7.14 -18.04 -2.13
C GLN A 49 5.91 -18.84 -2.60
N GLY A 50 5.61 -18.85 -3.90
CA GLY A 50 4.51 -19.57 -4.51
C GLY A 50 3.15 -18.86 -4.46
N VAL A 51 3.12 -17.59 -4.05
CA VAL A 51 1.90 -16.75 -4.12
C VAL A 51 1.82 -16.10 -5.49
N ARG A 52 0.76 -16.39 -6.25
CA ARG A 52 0.52 -15.72 -7.54
C ARG A 52 0.09 -14.28 -7.31
N VAL A 53 0.77 -13.31 -7.94
CA VAL A 53 0.40 -11.90 -7.93
C VAL A 53 0.33 -11.37 -9.36
N THR A 54 -0.86 -11.12 -9.85
CA THR A 54 -1.09 -10.50 -11.18
C THR A 54 -1.59 -9.08 -11.08
N SER A 55 -2.08 -8.69 -9.90
CA SER A 55 -2.55 -7.34 -9.61
C SER A 55 -2.46 -7.06 -8.12
N MET A 56 -2.09 -5.84 -7.78
CA MET A 56 -2.10 -5.31 -6.43
C MET A 56 -2.94 -4.04 -6.41
N PHE A 57 -3.80 -3.92 -5.43
CA PHE A 57 -4.61 -2.72 -5.23
C PHE A 57 -3.92 -1.76 -4.27
N VAL A 58 -3.80 -0.50 -4.68
CA VAL A 58 -3.37 0.60 -3.81
C VAL A 58 -4.60 1.27 -3.24
N MET A 59 -4.98 0.88 -2.03
CA MET A 59 -6.14 1.43 -1.34
C MET A 59 -5.93 2.91 -0.99
N SER A 60 -4.71 3.28 -0.63
CA SER A 60 -4.29 4.66 -0.36
C SER A 60 -2.82 4.85 -0.74
N GLY A 61 -2.54 5.77 -1.64
CA GLY A 61 -1.20 6.22 -1.99
C GLY A 61 -0.90 7.59 -1.37
N PHE A 62 -0.52 8.57 -2.21
CA PHE A 62 -0.31 9.95 -1.78
C PHE A 62 -1.57 10.56 -1.19
N ARG A 63 -1.40 11.32 -0.11
CA ARG A 63 -2.46 12.14 0.51
C ARG A 63 -2.03 13.59 0.54
N THR A 64 -2.83 14.49 -0.03
CA THR A 64 -2.62 15.91 0.21
C THR A 64 -2.76 16.20 1.70
N PRO A 65 -2.06 17.24 2.26
CA PRO A 65 -2.25 17.63 3.66
C PRO A 65 -3.72 17.89 4.00
N ARG A 66 -4.45 18.54 3.10
CA ARG A 66 -5.88 18.78 3.24
C ARG A 66 -6.65 17.46 3.40
N TYR A 67 -6.45 16.49 2.50
CA TYR A 67 -7.15 15.22 2.55
C TYR A 67 -6.76 14.40 3.79
N ASN A 68 -5.50 14.48 4.22
CA ASN A 68 -5.07 13.80 5.43
C ASN A 68 -5.83 14.29 6.68
N HIS A 69 -6.13 15.60 6.76
CA HIS A 69 -6.78 16.18 7.92
C HIS A 69 -8.32 16.15 7.85
N THR A 70 -8.92 16.21 6.66
CA THR A 70 -10.36 16.42 6.50
C THR A 70 -11.06 15.42 5.57
N GLY A 71 -10.31 14.58 4.84
CA GLY A 71 -10.86 13.71 3.81
C GLY A 71 -11.31 12.34 4.35
N GLY A 72 -12.58 11.99 4.20
CA GLY A 72 -13.11 10.68 4.59
C GLY A 72 -13.02 10.41 6.10
N ASN A 73 -12.81 9.16 6.48
CA ASN A 73 -12.58 8.80 7.88
C ASN A 73 -11.13 9.13 8.26
N THR A 74 -10.94 10.10 9.16
CA THR A 74 -9.63 10.55 9.64
C THR A 74 -9.20 9.91 10.96
N ALA A 75 -10.06 9.09 11.57
CA ALA A 75 -9.75 8.43 12.84
C ALA A 75 -8.51 7.52 12.69
N GLY A 76 -7.56 7.65 13.60
CA GLY A 76 -6.32 6.88 13.60
C GLY A 76 -5.23 7.38 12.64
N ARG A 77 -5.48 8.42 11.83
CA ARG A 77 -4.44 8.99 10.97
C ARG A 77 -3.44 9.81 11.78
N ALA A 78 -2.16 9.62 11.49
CA ALA A 78 -1.11 10.46 12.03
C ALA A 78 -1.17 11.88 11.42
N ASN A 79 -0.93 12.92 12.23
CA ASN A 79 -0.88 14.31 11.75
C ASN A 79 0.23 14.50 10.69
N LEU A 80 1.37 13.82 10.87
CA LEU A 80 2.48 13.78 9.91
C LEU A 80 2.53 12.39 9.26
N SER A 81 1.46 12.04 8.55
CA SER A 81 1.37 10.76 7.84
C SER A 81 2.40 10.66 6.72
N ARG A 82 3.05 9.49 6.58
CA ARG A 82 4.00 9.21 5.50
C ARG A 82 3.35 9.29 4.10
N HIS A 83 2.06 9.06 4.01
CA HIS A 83 1.33 9.27 2.75
C HIS A 83 1.44 10.72 2.23
N MET A 84 1.59 11.72 3.10
CA MET A 84 1.79 13.12 2.66
C MET A 84 3.17 13.38 2.05
N TYR A 85 4.13 12.49 2.30
CA TYR A 85 5.48 12.58 1.73
C TYR A 85 5.61 11.78 0.42
N GLY A 86 4.55 11.06 0.01
CA GLY A 86 4.54 10.25 -1.19
C GLY A 86 5.40 8.98 -1.10
N ASP A 87 5.81 8.60 0.09
CA ASP A 87 6.68 7.46 0.35
C ASP A 87 5.97 6.30 1.08
N ALA A 88 4.64 6.31 1.08
CA ALA A 88 3.81 5.28 1.70
C ALA A 88 2.62 4.87 0.83
N ALA A 89 2.23 3.60 0.97
CA ALA A 89 1.01 3.04 0.39
C ALA A 89 0.36 2.02 1.33
N ASP A 90 -0.97 1.99 1.33
CA ASP A 90 -1.79 0.94 1.91
C ASP A 90 -2.22 0.01 0.77
N VAL A 91 -1.87 -1.28 0.86
CA VAL A 91 -1.97 -2.20 -0.28
C VAL A 91 -2.47 -3.58 0.13
N TYR A 92 -3.02 -4.30 -0.85
CA TYR A 92 -3.31 -5.73 -0.78
C TYR A 92 -3.27 -6.34 -2.18
N VAL A 93 -3.10 -7.67 -2.26
CA VAL A 93 -3.20 -8.41 -3.52
C VAL A 93 -4.67 -8.50 -3.92
N ASP A 94 -4.96 -8.20 -5.20
CA ASP A 94 -6.30 -8.20 -5.80
C ASP A 94 -6.17 -8.67 -7.25
N ASN A 95 -6.02 -9.98 -7.44
CA ASN A 95 -5.75 -10.60 -8.73
C ASN A 95 -6.95 -10.56 -9.69
N ASN A 96 -8.17 -10.61 -9.14
CA ASN A 96 -9.41 -10.58 -9.90
C ASN A 96 -9.91 -9.14 -10.15
N ARG A 97 -9.28 -8.13 -9.51
CA ARG A 97 -9.57 -6.69 -9.64
C ARG A 97 -11.01 -6.34 -9.23
N ASP A 98 -11.52 -6.99 -8.18
CA ASP A 98 -12.84 -6.69 -7.62
C ASP A 98 -12.80 -5.63 -6.50
N GLY A 99 -11.61 -5.14 -6.17
CA GLY A 99 -11.39 -4.13 -5.13
C GLY A 99 -11.41 -4.70 -3.72
N GLN A 100 -11.27 -6.02 -3.57
CA GLN A 100 -11.17 -6.72 -2.29
C GLN A 100 -9.84 -7.46 -2.18
N PRO A 101 -9.31 -7.65 -0.98
CA PRO A 101 -8.12 -8.45 -0.80
C PRO A 101 -8.37 -9.93 -1.09
N ASP A 102 -7.39 -10.59 -1.71
CA ASP A 102 -7.39 -12.01 -1.98
C ASP A 102 -6.86 -12.85 -0.80
N ASP A 103 -7.29 -14.11 -0.74
CA ASP A 103 -6.65 -15.13 0.10
C ASP A 103 -5.29 -15.52 -0.49
N ILE A 104 -4.22 -14.94 0.05
CA ILE A 104 -2.85 -15.25 -0.36
C ILE A 104 -2.16 -16.27 0.56
N THR A 105 -2.83 -16.66 1.64
CA THR A 105 -2.38 -17.76 2.50
C THR A 105 -2.84 -19.12 1.98
N GLY A 106 -3.91 -19.17 1.19
CA GLY A 106 -4.50 -20.39 0.64
C GLY A 106 -5.31 -21.19 1.67
N ASP A 107 -5.77 -20.55 2.75
CA ASP A 107 -6.55 -21.21 3.80
C ASP A 107 -8.07 -21.17 3.53
N GLY A 108 -8.50 -20.57 2.41
CA GLY A 108 -9.88 -20.42 1.98
C GLY A 108 -10.60 -19.23 2.62
N ARG A 109 -9.88 -18.33 3.26
CA ARG A 109 -10.45 -17.15 3.96
C ARG A 109 -9.58 -15.92 3.79
N VAL A 110 -10.20 -14.78 3.56
CA VAL A 110 -9.53 -13.47 3.61
C VAL A 110 -9.54 -12.96 5.03
N THR A 111 -8.37 -12.91 5.67
CA THR A 111 -8.20 -12.52 7.07
C THR A 111 -6.96 -11.64 7.25
N VAL A 112 -6.70 -11.17 8.47
CA VAL A 112 -5.46 -10.46 8.79
C VAL A 112 -4.19 -11.27 8.47
N ARG A 113 -4.30 -12.61 8.37
CA ARG A 113 -3.17 -13.48 8.00
C ARG A 113 -2.65 -13.19 6.59
N ASP A 114 -3.52 -12.75 5.67
CA ASP A 114 -3.12 -12.39 4.32
C ASP A 114 -2.31 -11.09 4.34
N ALA A 115 -2.73 -10.10 5.12
CA ALA A 115 -1.95 -8.89 5.35
C ALA A 115 -0.60 -9.21 6.06
N GLU A 116 -0.59 -10.13 7.01
CA GLU A 116 0.65 -10.61 7.67
C GLU A 116 1.58 -11.34 6.68
N ARG A 117 1.02 -12.15 5.77
CA ARG A 117 1.79 -12.82 4.73
C ARG A 117 2.50 -11.82 3.82
N PHE A 118 1.76 -10.78 3.41
CA PHE A 118 2.34 -9.68 2.65
C PHE A 118 3.45 -8.95 3.43
N ALA A 119 3.18 -8.60 4.70
CA ALA A 119 4.14 -7.93 5.57
C ALA A 119 5.43 -8.74 5.76
N GLN A 120 5.36 -10.07 5.89
CA GLN A 120 6.51 -10.96 5.99
C GLN A 120 7.36 -10.95 4.71
N ALA A 121 6.73 -10.90 3.54
CA ALA A 121 7.42 -10.77 2.26
C ALA A 121 8.16 -9.41 2.20
N ALA A 122 7.49 -8.31 2.55
CA ALA A 122 8.11 -6.98 2.62
C ALA A 122 9.27 -6.92 3.64
N GLU A 123 9.17 -7.58 4.78
CA GLU A 123 10.29 -7.68 5.74
C GLU A 123 11.49 -8.45 5.16
N THR A 124 11.22 -9.48 4.36
CA THR A 124 12.28 -10.22 3.67
C THR A 124 12.99 -9.35 2.64
N VAL A 125 12.24 -8.52 1.91
CA VAL A 125 12.80 -7.52 1.00
C VAL A 125 13.70 -6.53 1.74
N GLU A 126 13.25 -5.96 2.86
CA GLU A 126 14.07 -5.01 3.65
C GLU A 126 15.38 -5.62 4.16
N ARG A 127 15.38 -6.91 4.52
CA ARG A 127 16.62 -7.60 4.93
C ARG A 127 17.65 -7.71 3.81
N ARG A 128 17.20 -7.75 2.55
CA ARG A 128 18.07 -7.86 1.38
C ARG A 128 18.40 -6.51 0.74
N HIS A 129 17.54 -5.53 0.93
CA HIS A 129 17.59 -4.21 0.29
C HIS A 129 17.46 -3.10 1.33
N SER A 130 18.57 -2.71 1.96
CA SER A 130 18.58 -1.70 3.03
C SER A 130 18.11 -0.31 2.55
N SER A 131 18.19 -0.02 1.25
CA SER A 131 17.73 1.24 0.66
C SER A 131 16.21 1.47 0.73
N VAL A 132 15.42 0.39 0.92
CA VAL A 132 13.95 0.44 0.99
C VAL A 132 13.39 0.16 2.39
N VAL A 133 14.26 0.21 3.40
CA VAL A 133 13.84 0.04 4.80
C VAL A 133 12.84 1.12 5.22
N GLY A 134 11.78 0.72 5.92
CA GLY A 134 10.74 1.64 6.37
C GLY A 134 9.73 1.05 7.33
N GLY A 135 8.54 1.62 7.28
CA GLY A 135 7.38 1.17 8.04
C GLY A 135 6.67 0.00 7.38
N ILE A 136 6.22 -0.94 8.20
CA ILE A 136 5.28 -2.00 7.81
C ILE A 136 4.21 -2.08 8.91
N GLY A 137 2.97 -1.79 8.54
CA GLY A 137 1.80 -1.86 9.41
C GLY A 137 0.81 -2.90 8.91
N VAL A 138 0.33 -3.76 9.79
CA VAL A 138 -0.69 -4.77 9.48
C VAL A 138 -2.03 -4.33 10.07
N TYR A 139 -3.06 -4.29 9.24
CA TYR A 139 -4.39 -3.84 9.63
C TYR A 139 -5.44 -4.93 9.44
N THR A 140 -6.32 -5.05 10.42
CA THR A 140 -7.48 -5.94 10.33
C THR A 140 -8.58 -5.33 9.46
N ALA A 141 -9.50 -6.16 9.00
CA ALA A 141 -10.71 -5.69 8.34
C ALA A 141 -11.53 -4.78 9.27
N CYS A 142 -11.96 -3.63 8.76
CA CYS A 142 -12.82 -2.67 9.47
C CYS A 142 -13.49 -1.72 8.47
N CYS A 143 -14.62 -1.18 8.89
CA CYS A 143 -15.11 0.09 8.35
C CYS A 143 -15.33 0.11 6.83
N GLY A 144 -15.71 -1.03 6.25
CA GLY A 144 -16.00 -1.18 4.82
C GLY A 144 -14.83 -1.63 3.94
N HIS A 145 -13.71 -2.02 4.53
CA HIS A 145 -12.60 -2.63 3.79
C HIS A 145 -12.10 -3.91 4.46
N GLY A 146 -11.45 -4.77 3.68
CA GLY A 146 -10.75 -5.96 4.15
C GLY A 146 -9.43 -5.66 4.84
N PRO A 147 -8.67 -6.70 5.25
CA PRO A 147 -7.33 -6.52 5.80
C PRO A 147 -6.39 -5.95 4.75
N PHE A 148 -5.41 -5.14 5.19
CA PHE A 148 -4.40 -4.55 4.31
C PHE A 148 -3.06 -4.36 5.01
N THR A 149 -2.03 -4.05 4.25
CA THR A 149 -0.71 -3.76 4.76
C THR A 149 -0.29 -2.35 4.36
N HIS A 150 0.12 -1.56 5.36
CA HIS A 150 0.82 -0.30 5.13
C HIS A 150 2.30 -0.57 4.85
N ILE A 151 2.82 0.06 3.82
CA ILE A 151 4.23 0.00 3.42
C ILE A 151 4.75 1.42 3.25
N ASP A 152 5.93 1.72 3.82
CA ASP A 152 6.63 2.97 3.53
C ASP A 152 8.16 2.79 3.44
N VAL A 153 8.84 3.84 2.99
CA VAL A 153 10.31 3.85 2.81
C VAL A 153 10.98 4.98 3.60
N ARG A 154 10.51 5.22 4.83
CA ARG A 154 10.98 6.30 5.73
C ARG A 154 12.46 6.23 6.13
N GLY A 155 13.19 5.19 5.75
CA GLY A 155 14.61 5.03 6.01
C GLY A 155 15.00 4.39 7.34
N TYR A 156 14.03 4.08 8.20
CA TYR A 156 14.24 3.34 9.44
C TYR A 156 13.08 2.38 9.71
N ARG A 157 13.38 1.29 10.39
CA ARG A 157 12.42 0.22 10.69
C ARG A 157 11.34 0.69 11.66
N ALA A 158 10.06 0.57 11.28
CA ALA A 158 8.90 0.74 12.15
C ALA A 158 7.89 -0.38 11.89
N ARG A 159 7.30 -0.93 12.96
CA ARG A 159 6.34 -2.04 12.88
C ARG A 159 5.18 -1.78 13.82
N TRP A 160 3.97 -2.01 13.33
CA TRP A 160 2.76 -1.87 14.14
C TRP A 160 1.61 -2.73 13.63
N ARG A 161 0.59 -2.84 14.46
CA ARG A 161 -0.70 -3.42 14.12
C ARG A 161 -1.79 -2.40 14.39
N GLY A 162 -2.78 -2.35 13.54
CA GLY A 162 -3.91 -1.45 13.65
C GLY A 162 -5.24 -2.11 13.32
N THR A 163 -6.32 -1.41 13.63
CA THR A 163 -7.69 -1.80 13.31
C THR A 163 -8.21 -0.87 12.22
N GLY A 164 -7.85 -1.13 10.97
CA GLY A 164 -8.52 -0.60 9.80
C GLY A 164 -8.58 0.90 9.54
N ASN A 165 -8.12 1.74 10.44
CA ASN A 165 -8.11 3.20 10.28
C ASN A 165 -6.67 3.68 10.13
N GLY A 166 -6.06 3.35 8.98
CA GLY A 166 -4.71 3.79 8.66
C GLY A 166 -4.64 5.20 8.09
#